data_0004873c13b12e844ee0483b1f498fac
#
_entry.id   0004873c13b12e844ee0483b1f498fac
#
_cell.length_a   1.000
_cell.length_b   1.000
_cell.length_c   1.000
_cell.angle_alpha   90.00
_cell.angle_beta   90.00
_cell.angle_gamma   90.00
#
_symmetry.space_group_name_H-M   'P 1'
#
loop_
_entity.id
_entity.type
_entity.pdbx_description
1 polymer ?
#
loop_
_entity_poly.entity_id
_entity_poly.type
_entity_poly.pdbx_seq_one_letter_code
_entity_poly.pdbx_strand_id
1 'polypeptide(L)'
;GHVEKTEAQKKSDQEFIETVLKQDSTNRKASDHLISLGFKYLYRDIKTAMYRFNQAYLLDSTNTDIYWGFGAVYMTLGDYAKAEKQYLEGLPINPDNTHLLTDYGTYFMAQYYGLQPIDKKGALTNLETAIDYLTKSYNLDPTDQNTTFKLSICYWNKGDCDNAWKYYDICKELGGQPITEDYTKDLMKKCKRKK
;
A
#
# COMPACT_ATOMS: atom_id res chain seq x y z
N GLY A 1 -9.61 16.40 -2.25
CA GLY A 1 -10.42 17.20 -3.19
C GLY A 1 -10.03 18.65 -3.12
N HIS A 2 -9.88 19.29 -4.26
CA HIS A 2 -9.59 20.73 -4.37
C HIS A 2 -10.82 21.54 -3.95
N VAL A 3 -10.92 21.82 -2.65
CA VAL A 3 -11.87 22.78 -2.12
C VAL A 3 -11.16 24.13 -2.07
N GLU A 4 -11.81 25.17 -2.60
CA GLU A 4 -11.28 26.53 -2.53
C GLU A 4 -11.17 26.96 -1.05
N LYS A 5 -9.97 27.34 -0.63
CA LYS A 5 -9.67 27.72 0.77
C LYS A 5 -9.98 29.19 1.00
N THR A 6 -10.57 29.48 2.15
CA THR A 6 -10.72 30.86 2.63
C THR A 6 -9.36 31.49 2.97
N GLU A 7 -9.26 32.80 3.01
CA GLU A 7 -8.02 33.51 3.38
C GLU A 7 -7.54 33.12 4.78
N ALA A 8 -8.44 32.89 5.74
CA ALA A 8 -8.10 32.42 7.08
C ALA A 8 -7.46 31.01 7.04
N GLN A 9 -7.97 30.10 6.20
CA GLN A 9 -7.40 28.77 6.01
C GLN A 9 -6.02 28.83 5.35
N LYS A 10 -5.85 29.66 4.32
CA LYS A 10 -4.54 29.87 3.67
C LYS A 10 -3.50 30.40 4.65
N LYS A 11 -3.90 31.36 5.51
CA LYS A 11 -3.01 31.90 6.56
C LYS A 11 -2.61 30.82 7.57
N SER A 12 -3.57 30.03 8.04
CA SER A 12 -3.30 28.90 8.94
C SER A 12 -2.36 27.86 8.33
N ASP A 13 -2.53 27.55 7.04
CA ASP A 13 -1.65 26.66 6.30
C ASP A 13 -0.21 27.21 6.25
N GLN A 14 -0.07 28.52 6.00
CA GLN A 14 1.24 29.16 5.94
C GLN A 14 1.94 29.15 7.30
N GLU A 15 1.23 29.47 8.37
CA GLU A 15 1.77 29.43 9.75
C GLU A 15 2.20 27.99 10.14
N PHE A 16 1.44 26.98 9.70
CA PHE A 16 1.80 25.58 9.89
C PHE A 16 3.09 25.23 9.16
N ILE A 17 3.20 25.56 7.86
CA ILE A 17 4.39 25.30 7.04
C ILE A 17 5.64 25.93 7.69
N GLU A 18 5.57 27.21 8.06
CA GLU A 18 6.66 27.93 8.72
C GLU A 18 7.09 27.29 10.05
N THR A 19 6.10 26.78 10.81
CA THR A 19 6.37 26.12 12.09
C THR A 19 7.08 24.79 11.88
N VAL A 20 6.63 23.99 10.94
CA VAL A 20 7.21 22.67 10.66
C VAL A 20 8.62 22.81 10.08
N LEU A 21 8.85 23.77 9.20
CA LEU A 21 10.17 24.01 8.58
C LEU A 21 11.24 24.54 9.56
N LYS A 22 10.85 24.96 10.77
CA LYS A 22 11.83 25.20 11.85
C LYS A 22 12.42 23.91 12.42
N GLN A 23 11.72 22.78 12.27
CA GLN A 23 12.15 21.48 12.78
C GLN A 23 12.77 20.61 11.66
N ASP A 24 12.16 20.64 10.49
CA ASP A 24 12.59 19.87 9.31
C ASP A 24 13.21 20.78 8.26
N SER A 25 14.37 20.40 7.74
CA SER A 25 15.19 21.25 6.88
C SER A 25 14.61 21.49 5.46
N THR A 26 13.61 20.71 5.03
CA THR A 26 12.96 20.82 3.72
C THR A 26 11.51 20.37 3.76
N ASN A 27 10.68 20.89 2.83
CA ASN A 27 9.29 20.46 2.69
C ASN A 27 9.17 18.93 2.48
N ARG A 28 10.08 18.32 1.70
CA ARG A 28 10.12 16.88 1.46
C ARG A 28 10.32 16.10 2.76
N LYS A 29 11.34 16.44 3.55
CA LYS A 29 11.59 15.76 4.84
C LYS A 29 10.44 15.93 5.81
N ALA A 30 9.85 17.11 5.89
CA ALA A 30 8.68 17.37 6.70
C ALA A 30 7.46 16.55 6.23
N SER A 31 7.27 16.43 4.92
CA SER A 31 6.23 15.57 4.33
C SER A 31 6.46 14.11 4.70
N ASP A 32 7.68 13.58 4.54
CA ASP A 32 8.03 12.19 4.89
C ASP A 32 7.79 11.90 6.39
N HIS A 33 8.16 12.84 7.26
CA HIS A 33 7.90 12.73 8.69
C HIS A 33 6.39 12.64 8.99
N LEU A 34 5.57 13.49 8.36
CA LEU A 34 4.13 13.46 8.55
C LEU A 34 3.47 12.21 7.97
N ILE A 35 3.98 11.68 6.85
CA ILE A 35 3.55 10.38 6.32
C ILE A 35 3.83 9.27 7.33
N SER A 36 5.03 9.24 7.90
CA SER A 36 5.39 8.27 8.95
C SER A 36 4.46 8.38 10.17
N LEU A 37 4.12 9.60 10.61
CA LEU A 37 3.15 9.82 11.68
C LEU A 37 1.75 9.34 11.26
N GLY A 38 1.32 9.60 10.02
CA GLY A 38 0.04 9.13 9.48
C GLY A 38 -0.10 7.62 9.62
N PHE A 39 0.90 6.86 9.22
CA PHE A 39 0.90 5.40 9.35
C PHE A 39 0.91 4.92 10.81
N LYS A 40 1.54 5.63 11.74
CA LYS A 40 1.46 5.31 13.18
C LYS A 40 0.03 5.42 13.74
N TYR A 41 -0.79 6.29 13.15
CA TYR A 41 -2.19 6.49 13.57
C TYR A 41 -3.18 5.64 12.77
N LEU A 42 -2.82 5.06 11.64
CA LEU A 42 -3.74 4.40 10.68
C LEU A 42 -4.72 3.43 11.33
N TYR A 43 -4.25 2.62 12.27
CA TYR A 43 -5.08 1.62 12.96
C TYR A 43 -5.52 2.03 14.39
N ARG A 44 -5.18 3.25 14.82
CA ARG A 44 -5.53 3.76 16.16
C ARG A 44 -6.53 4.90 16.10
N ASP A 45 -6.31 5.84 15.18
CA ASP A 45 -7.13 7.01 14.95
C ASP A 45 -7.03 7.41 13.48
N ILE A 46 -7.94 6.86 12.68
CA ILE A 46 -7.95 7.04 11.22
C ILE A 46 -8.18 8.51 10.81
N LYS A 47 -8.87 9.31 11.66
CA LYS A 47 -9.05 10.75 11.41
C LYS A 47 -7.73 11.49 11.55
N THR A 48 -6.96 11.18 12.60
CA THR A 48 -5.62 11.74 12.79
C THR A 48 -4.69 11.27 11.67
N ALA A 49 -4.74 10.01 11.24
CA ALA A 49 -3.97 9.53 10.10
C ALA A 49 -4.25 10.36 8.83
N MET A 50 -5.51 10.51 8.45
CA MET A 50 -5.93 11.33 7.32
C MET A 50 -5.47 12.79 7.46
N TYR A 51 -5.55 13.35 8.66
CA TYR A 51 -5.08 14.71 8.91
C TYR A 51 -3.57 14.84 8.67
N ARG A 52 -2.76 13.88 9.11
CA ARG A 52 -1.30 13.88 8.88
C ARG A 52 -0.95 13.76 7.40
N PHE A 53 -1.63 12.90 6.65
CA PHE A 53 -1.43 12.80 5.20
C PHE A 53 -1.84 14.09 4.46
N ASN A 54 -2.92 14.77 4.87
CA ASN A 54 -3.28 16.08 4.32
C ASN A 54 -2.21 17.16 4.64
N GLN A 55 -1.62 17.14 5.83
CA GLN A 55 -0.51 18.02 6.18
C GLN A 55 0.73 17.74 5.34
N ALA A 56 1.05 16.46 5.10
CA ALA A 56 2.14 16.07 4.22
C ALA A 56 1.93 16.57 2.77
N TYR A 57 0.70 16.46 2.26
CA TYR A 57 0.32 16.98 0.95
C TYR A 57 0.48 18.50 0.84
N LEU A 58 0.18 19.22 1.91
CA LEU A 58 0.32 20.67 1.96
C LEU A 58 1.80 21.10 1.85
N LEU A 59 2.71 20.31 2.43
CA LEU A 59 4.15 20.57 2.40
C LEU A 59 4.77 20.24 1.04
N ASP A 60 4.42 19.08 0.48
CA ASP A 60 4.97 18.63 -0.80
C ASP A 60 4.00 17.71 -1.55
N SER A 61 3.15 18.29 -2.38
CA SER A 61 2.16 17.56 -3.17
C SER A 61 2.76 16.62 -4.23
N THR A 62 4.08 16.70 -4.49
CA THR A 62 4.79 15.79 -5.41
C THR A 62 5.31 14.53 -4.72
N ASN A 63 5.17 14.45 -3.39
CA ASN A 63 5.53 13.26 -2.63
C ASN A 63 4.46 12.16 -2.81
N THR A 64 4.76 11.17 -3.61
CA THR A 64 3.78 10.13 -3.99
C THR A 64 3.40 9.17 -2.86
N ASP A 65 4.19 9.10 -1.78
CA ASP A 65 3.85 8.32 -0.59
C ASP A 65 2.62 8.87 0.16
N ILE A 66 2.22 10.11 -0.14
CA ILE A 66 0.95 10.67 0.36
C ILE A 66 -0.25 9.92 -0.23
N TYR A 67 -0.20 9.60 -1.52
CA TYR A 67 -1.26 8.84 -2.18
C TYR A 67 -1.31 7.39 -1.68
N TRP A 68 -0.16 6.80 -1.33
CA TRP A 68 -0.11 5.55 -0.58
C TRP A 68 -0.84 5.69 0.77
N GLY A 69 -0.55 6.74 1.54
CA GLY A 69 -1.22 7.01 2.82
C GLY A 69 -2.73 7.20 2.68
N PHE A 70 -3.19 7.98 1.69
CA PHE A 70 -4.62 8.14 1.41
C PHE A 70 -5.27 6.82 0.98
N GLY A 71 -4.62 6.07 0.09
CA GLY A 71 -5.07 4.75 -0.35
C GLY A 71 -5.24 3.81 0.83
N ALA A 72 -4.24 3.72 1.71
CA ALA A 72 -4.27 2.88 2.92
C ALA A 72 -5.42 3.26 3.87
N VAL A 73 -5.71 4.55 4.05
CA VAL A 73 -6.89 5.01 4.83
C VAL A 73 -8.18 4.50 4.20
N TYR A 74 -8.37 4.69 2.88
CA TYR A 74 -9.59 4.27 2.22
C TYR A 74 -9.73 2.75 2.16
N MET A 75 -8.64 1.99 1.99
CA MET A 75 -8.64 0.53 2.13
C MET A 75 -9.10 0.09 3.52
N THR A 76 -8.61 0.74 4.57
CA THR A 76 -9.00 0.45 5.97
C THR A 76 -10.48 0.75 6.23
N LEU A 77 -11.04 1.77 5.55
CA LEU A 77 -12.45 2.13 5.62
C LEU A 77 -13.35 1.27 4.72
N GLY A 78 -12.79 0.40 3.88
CA GLY A 78 -13.54 -0.38 2.88
C GLY A 78 -14.04 0.44 1.70
N ASP A 79 -13.59 1.69 1.54
CA ASP A 79 -13.93 2.55 0.39
C ASP A 79 -12.96 2.31 -0.77
N TYR A 80 -13.12 1.15 -1.39
CA TYR A 80 -12.23 0.69 -2.46
C TYR A 80 -12.20 1.64 -3.66
N ALA A 81 -13.31 2.30 -3.98
CA ALA A 81 -13.36 3.24 -5.11
C ALA A 81 -12.46 4.47 -4.86
N LYS A 82 -12.47 5.00 -3.62
CA LYS A 82 -11.57 6.11 -3.27
C LYS A 82 -10.12 5.66 -3.13
N ALA A 83 -9.86 4.44 -2.64
CA ALA A 83 -8.51 3.89 -2.59
C ALA A 83 -7.90 3.81 -3.99
N GLU A 84 -8.61 3.19 -4.94
CA GLU A 84 -8.18 3.08 -6.33
C GLU A 84 -7.86 4.44 -6.95
N LYS A 85 -8.73 5.44 -6.73
CA LYS A 85 -8.51 6.81 -7.21
C LYS A 85 -7.15 7.36 -6.73
N GLN A 86 -6.78 7.12 -5.46
CA GLN A 86 -5.49 7.60 -4.95
C GLN A 86 -4.31 6.92 -5.63
N TYR A 87 -4.38 5.60 -5.86
CA TYR A 87 -3.32 4.88 -6.58
C TYR A 87 -3.16 5.38 -8.01
N LEU A 88 -4.30 5.63 -8.70
CA LEU A 88 -4.32 6.18 -10.07
C LEU A 88 -3.85 7.64 -10.15
N GLU A 89 -3.94 8.41 -9.07
CA GLU A 89 -3.39 9.77 -8.98
C GLU A 89 -1.88 9.76 -8.70
N GLY A 90 -1.39 8.83 -7.87
CA GLY A 90 0.01 8.78 -7.47
C GLY A 90 0.94 8.11 -8.47
N LEU A 91 0.52 7.00 -9.09
CA LEU A 91 1.35 6.22 -10.01
C LEU A 91 1.81 6.97 -11.27
N PRO A 92 1.03 7.88 -11.91
CA PRO A 92 1.52 8.69 -13.02
C PRO A 92 2.63 9.67 -12.62
N ILE A 93 2.67 10.11 -11.36
CA ILE A 93 3.70 11.02 -10.84
C ILE A 93 5.01 10.24 -10.60
N ASN A 94 4.92 9.05 -10.02
CA ASN A 94 6.05 8.15 -9.82
C ASN A 94 5.62 6.69 -10.09
N PRO A 95 5.82 6.21 -11.34
CA PRO A 95 5.42 4.85 -11.75
C PRO A 95 6.19 3.73 -11.03
N ASP A 96 7.31 4.08 -10.38
CA ASP A 96 8.20 3.14 -9.72
C ASP A 96 8.15 3.25 -8.18
N ASN A 97 7.13 3.93 -7.65
CA ASN A 97 6.89 3.94 -6.21
C ASN A 97 6.44 2.55 -5.73
N THR A 98 7.33 1.84 -5.04
CA THR A 98 7.10 0.46 -4.58
C THR A 98 5.98 0.35 -3.55
N HIS A 99 5.78 1.36 -2.70
CA HIS A 99 4.67 1.40 -1.75
C HIS A 99 3.31 1.44 -2.46
N LEU A 100 3.17 2.34 -3.47
CA LEU A 100 1.96 2.43 -4.27
C LEU A 100 1.70 1.16 -5.07
N LEU A 101 2.74 0.59 -5.70
CA LEU A 101 2.64 -0.65 -6.48
C LEU A 101 2.17 -1.81 -5.60
N THR A 102 2.77 -1.97 -4.41
CA THR A 102 2.39 -3.04 -3.46
C THR A 102 0.97 -2.87 -2.95
N ASP A 103 0.56 -1.65 -2.61
CA ASP A 103 -0.79 -1.41 -2.10
C ASP A 103 -1.86 -1.50 -3.19
N TYR A 104 -1.55 -1.08 -4.42
CA TYR A 104 -2.47 -1.28 -5.54
C TYR A 104 -2.61 -2.77 -5.90
N GLY A 105 -1.52 -3.53 -5.85
CA GLY A 105 -1.59 -4.99 -5.90
C GLY A 105 -2.47 -5.58 -4.78
N THR A 106 -2.38 -5.05 -3.57
CA THR A 106 -3.22 -5.45 -2.42
C THR A 106 -4.70 -5.11 -2.64
N TYR A 107 -5.00 -3.97 -3.26
CA TYR A 107 -6.35 -3.62 -3.69
C TYR A 107 -6.94 -4.69 -4.62
N PHE A 108 -6.20 -5.12 -5.65
CA PHE A 108 -6.65 -6.19 -6.55
C PHE A 108 -6.78 -7.55 -5.86
N MET A 109 -5.98 -7.85 -4.85
CA MET A 109 -6.19 -9.02 -4.00
C MET A 109 -7.54 -8.93 -3.25
N ALA A 110 -7.90 -7.77 -2.72
CA ALA A 110 -9.20 -7.58 -2.07
C ALA A 110 -10.37 -7.74 -3.07
N GLN A 111 -10.23 -7.20 -4.29
CA GLN A 111 -11.21 -7.41 -5.36
C GLN A 111 -11.34 -8.90 -5.75
N TYR A 112 -10.23 -9.64 -5.82
CA TYR A 112 -10.24 -11.08 -6.05
C TYR A 112 -11.11 -11.80 -5.00
N TYR A 113 -10.88 -11.54 -3.71
CA TYR A 113 -11.66 -12.20 -2.66
C TYR A 113 -13.14 -11.81 -2.68
N GLY A 114 -13.45 -10.56 -2.98
CA GLY A 114 -14.83 -10.08 -3.11
C GLY A 114 -15.60 -10.72 -4.27
N LEU A 115 -14.93 -10.95 -5.40
CA LEU A 115 -15.54 -11.51 -6.60
C LEU A 115 -15.55 -13.05 -6.63
N GLN A 116 -14.65 -13.72 -5.92
CA GLN A 116 -14.50 -15.18 -5.98
C GLN A 116 -15.81 -15.99 -5.83
N PRO A 117 -16.74 -15.62 -4.94
CA PRO A 117 -18.00 -16.36 -4.76
C PRO A 117 -19.03 -16.09 -5.87
N ILE A 118 -18.92 -15.01 -6.63
CA ILE A 118 -19.96 -14.54 -7.57
C ILE A 118 -19.49 -14.49 -9.03
N ASP A 119 -18.23 -14.16 -9.27
CA ASP A 119 -17.61 -14.10 -10.61
C ASP A 119 -16.18 -14.62 -10.56
N LYS A 120 -16.03 -15.94 -10.78
CA LYS A 120 -14.70 -16.58 -10.74
C LYS A 120 -13.76 -16.07 -11.84
N LYS A 121 -14.30 -15.68 -13.01
CA LYS A 121 -13.47 -15.19 -14.12
C LYS A 121 -12.94 -13.79 -13.78
N GLY A 122 -13.81 -12.88 -13.35
CA GLY A 122 -13.41 -11.55 -12.91
C GLY A 122 -12.45 -11.61 -11.71
N ALA A 123 -12.69 -12.53 -10.77
CA ALA A 123 -11.77 -12.77 -9.65
C ALA A 123 -10.36 -13.15 -10.15
N LEU A 124 -10.23 -14.13 -11.06
CA LEU A 124 -8.92 -14.52 -11.58
C LEU A 124 -8.22 -13.40 -12.32
N THR A 125 -8.93 -12.56 -13.07
CA THR A 125 -8.36 -11.37 -13.70
C THR A 125 -7.78 -10.40 -12.66
N ASN A 126 -8.51 -10.16 -11.57
CA ASN A 126 -7.97 -9.32 -10.48
C ASN A 126 -6.74 -9.95 -9.80
N LEU A 127 -6.73 -11.28 -9.62
CA LEU A 127 -5.57 -11.97 -9.06
C LEU A 127 -4.33 -11.83 -9.96
N GLU A 128 -4.49 -11.94 -11.28
CA GLU A 128 -3.40 -11.74 -12.24
C GLU A 128 -2.90 -10.30 -12.21
N THR A 129 -3.81 -9.32 -12.21
CA THR A 129 -3.44 -7.90 -12.06
C THR A 129 -2.69 -7.64 -10.75
N ALA A 130 -3.11 -8.26 -9.64
CA ALA A 130 -2.39 -8.17 -8.37
C ALA A 130 -0.95 -8.69 -8.48
N ILE A 131 -0.76 -9.86 -9.14
CA ILE A 131 0.55 -10.44 -9.37
C ILE A 131 1.43 -9.50 -10.20
N ASP A 132 0.88 -8.86 -11.24
CA ASP A 132 1.63 -7.94 -12.09
C ASP A 132 2.17 -6.72 -11.30
N TYR A 133 1.31 -6.05 -10.52
CA TYR A 133 1.72 -4.92 -9.68
C TYR A 133 2.73 -5.32 -8.60
N LEU A 134 2.48 -6.44 -7.92
CA LEU A 134 3.38 -6.95 -6.89
C LEU A 134 4.72 -7.40 -7.47
N THR A 135 4.72 -8.01 -8.67
CA THR A 135 5.96 -8.40 -9.36
C THR A 135 6.76 -7.16 -9.80
N LYS A 136 6.08 -6.12 -10.29
CA LYS A 136 6.76 -4.86 -10.61
C LYS A 136 7.39 -4.26 -9.36
N SER A 137 6.68 -4.23 -8.23
CA SER A 137 7.22 -3.75 -6.95
C SER A 137 8.42 -4.58 -6.49
N TYR A 138 8.31 -5.91 -6.53
CA TYR A 138 9.40 -6.82 -6.17
C TYR A 138 10.66 -6.64 -7.03
N ASN A 139 10.50 -6.39 -8.32
CA ASN A 139 11.64 -6.17 -9.20
C ASN A 139 12.37 -4.85 -8.91
N LEU A 140 11.69 -3.86 -8.35
CA LEU A 140 12.26 -2.58 -7.93
C LEU A 140 12.86 -2.65 -6.51
N ASP A 141 12.19 -3.36 -5.61
CA ASP A 141 12.67 -3.62 -4.24
C ASP A 141 12.43 -5.07 -3.85
N PRO A 142 13.40 -5.97 -4.10
CA PRO A 142 13.29 -7.37 -3.73
C PRO A 142 13.42 -7.64 -2.23
N THR A 143 13.68 -6.62 -1.42
CA THR A 143 13.88 -6.75 0.03
C THR A 143 12.62 -6.49 0.86
N ASP A 144 11.54 -6.02 0.22
CA ASP A 144 10.27 -5.81 0.92
C ASP A 144 9.56 -7.14 1.22
N GLN A 145 9.49 -7.45 2.52
CA GLN A 145 8.84 -8.65 3.03
C GLN A 145 7.34 -8.68 2.76
N ASN A 146 6.67 -7.51 2.73
CA ASN A 146 5.23 -7.44 2.50
C ASN A 146 4.90 -7.81 1.06
N THR A 147 5.68 -7.31 0.11
CA THR A 147 5.52 -7.63 -1.32
C THR A 147 5.76 -9.11 -1.58
N THR A 148 6.86 -9.67 -1.04
CA THR A 148 7.17 -11.11 -1.21
C THR A 148 6.12 -12.00 -0.57
N PHE A 149 5.62 -11.66 0.61
CA PHE A 149 4.54 -12.41 1.26
C PHE A 149 3.22 -12.37 0.46
N LYS A 150 2.84 -11.19 -0.06
CA LYS A 150 1.64 -11.04 -0.90
C LYS A 150 1.76 -11.83 -2.22
N LEU A 151 2.94 -11.86 -2.84
CA LEU A 151 3.19 -12.71 -4.02
C LEU A 151 3.01 -14.19 -3.68
N SER A 152 3.53 -14.66 -2.53
CA SER A 152 3.31 -16.04 -2.09
C SER A 152 1.82 -16.37 -1.97
N ILE A 153 1.03 -15.49 -1.35
CA ILE A 153 -0.44 -15.64 -1.22
C ILE A 153 -1.12 -15.64 -2.59
N CYS A 154 -0.75 -14.75 -3.50
CA CYS A 154 -1.34 -14.68 -4.83
C CYS A 154 -1.10 -15.97 -5.63
N TYR A 155 0.12 -16.49 -5.64
CA TYR A 155 0.46 -17.75 -6.30
C TYR A 155 -0.20 -18.97 -5.64
N TRP A 156 -0.33 -18.97 -4.31
CA TRP A 156 -1.11 -19.98 -3.59
C TRP A 156 -2.57 -19.97 -4.02
N ASN A 157 -3.21 -18.79 -4.12
CA ASN A 157 -4.57 -18.65 -4.63
C ASN A 157 -4.70 -19.15 -6.08
N LYS A 158 -3.75 -18.81 -6.94
CA LYS A 158 -3.67 -19.25 -8.34
C LYS A 158 -3.46 -20.77 -8.48
N GLY A 159 -2.97 -21.45 -7.43
CA GLY A 159 -2.61 -22.87 -7.45
C GLY A 159 -1.21 -23.14 -7.98
N ASP A 160 -0.41 -22.11 -8.19
CA ASP A 160 1.00 -22.19 -8.58
C ASP A 160 1.88 -22.41 -7.33
N CYS A 161 2.00 -23.68 -6.94
CA CYS A 161 2.69 -24.06 -5.73
C CYS A 161 4.19 -23.79 -5.77
N ASP A 162 4.82 -23.87 -6.92
CA ASP A 162 6.26 -23.64 -7.05
C ASP A 162 6.60 -22.16 -6.77
N ASN A 163 5.85 -21.22 -7.35
CA ASN A 163 6.01 -19.81 -7.07
C ASN A 163 5.51 -19.40 -5.66
N ALA A 164 4.44 -20.04 -5.15
CA ALA A 164 3.99 -19.80 -3.79
C ALA A 164 5.09 -20.09 -2.76
N TRP A 165 5.76 -21.23 -2.88
CA TRP A 165 6.90 -21.59 -2.03
C TRP A 165 8.11 -20.71 -2.26
N LYS A 166 8.44 -20.38 -3.51
CA LYS A 166 9.55 -19.48 -3.84
C LYS A 166 9.45 -18.18 -3.07
N TYR A 167 8.33 -17.49 -3.17
CA TYR A 167 8.15 -16.19 -2.50
C TYR A 167 7.96 -16.31 -0.99
N TYR A 168 7.42 -17.42 -0.50
CA TYR A 168 7.41 -17.73 0.93
C TYR A 168 8.84 -17.81 1.49
N ASP A 169 9.72 -18.56 0.82
CA ASP A 169 11.10 -18.76 1.25
C ASP A 169 11.88 -17.44 1.21
N ILE A 170 11.75 -16.66 0.13
CA ILE A 170 12.35 -15.32 0.05
C ILE A 170 11.87 -14.44 1.21
N CYS A 171 10.56 -14.40 1.48
CA CYS A 171 10.04 -13.62 2.61
C CYS A 171 10.63 -14.08 3.94
N LYS A 172 10.77 -15.40 4.12
CA LYS A 172 11.34 -15.98 5.34
C LYS A 172 12.83 -15.64 5.51
N GLU A 173 13.62 -15.68 4.44
CA GLU A 173 15.03 -15.27 4.43
C GLU A 173 15.19 -13.78 4.76
N LEU A 174 14.27 -12.93 4.33
CA LEU A 174 14.23 -11.50 4.66
C LEU A 174 13.79 -11.21 6.12
N GLY A 175 13.40 -12.21 6.89
CA GLY A 175 13.00 -12.09 8.29
C GLY A 175 11.62 -12.66 8.60
N GLY A 176 10.75 -12.84 7.61
CA GLY A 176 9.48 -13.56 7.70
C GLY A 176 8.40 -12.92 8.59
N GLN A 177 8.51 -11.64 8.94
CA GLN A 177 7.60 -10.96 9.86
C GLN A 177 6.12 -10.99 9.44
N PRO A 178 5.74 -10.86 8.15
CA PRO A 178 4.34 -10.95 7.74
C PRO A 178 3.78 -12.37 7.73
N ILE A 179 4.65 -13.42 7.75
CA ILE A 179 4.23 -14.82 7.63
C ILE A 179 3.54 -15.27 8.90
N THR A 180 2.29 -15.74 8.77
CA THR A 180 1.53 -16.33 9.88
C THR A 180 1.68 -17.86 9.90
N GLU A 181 1.51 -18.44 11.10
CA GLU A 181 1.48 -19.92 11.24
C GLU A 181 0.34 -20.54 10.44
N ASP A 182 -0.83 -19.88 10.41
CA ASP A 182 -2.00 -20.39 9.71
C ASP A 182 -1.79 -20.42 8.19
N TYR A 183 -1.21 -19.35 7.62
CA TYR A 183 -0.83 -19.36 6.21
C TYR A 183 0.19 -20.48 5.89
N THR A 184 1.18 -20.68 6.77
CA THR A 184 2.17 -21.75 6.62
C THR A 184 1.50 -23.13 6.58
N LYS A 185 0.55 -23.41 7.49
CA LYS A 185 -0.23 -24.65 7.51
C LYS A 185 -1.06 -24.84 6.24
N ASP A 186 -1.74 -23.79 5.79
CA ASP A 186 -2.56 -23.82 4.58
C ASP A 186 -1.71 -24.03 3.32
N LEU A 187 -0.56 -23.37 3.24
CA LEU A 187 0.41 -23.56 2.15
C LEU A 187 0.89 -25.01 2.11
N MET A 188 1.30 -25.59 3.24
CA MET A 188 1.73 -26.99 3.33
C MET A 188 0.63 -27.99 2.95
N LYS A 189 -0.61 -27.70 3.35
CA LYS A 189 -1.76 -28.57 3.05
C LYS A 189 -2.10 -28.59 1.57
N LYS A 190 -2.12 -27.43 0.91
CA LYS A 190 -2.48 -27.28 -0.51
C LYS A 190 -1.31 -27.57 -1.43
N CYS A 191 -0.12 -27.15 -1.06
CA CYS A 191 1.09 -27.15 -1.88
C CYS A 191 2.18 -28.01 -1.21
N LYS A 192 2.19 -29.31 -1.48
CA LYS A 192 3.25 -30.18 -0.95
C LYS A 192 4.60 -29.77 -1.55
N ARG A 193 5.61 -29.57 -0.71
CA ARG A 193 6.99 -29.36 -1.19
C ARG A 193 7.45 -30.59 -1.97
N LYS A 194 7.93 -30.38 -3.18
CA LYS A 194 8.71 -31.39 -3.87
C LYS A 194 10.02 -31.61 -3.08
N LYS A 195 10.31 -32.86 -2.75
CA LYS A 195 11.57 -33.26 -2.12
C LYS A 195 12.74 -33.06 -3.05
#